data_754f38ef1a78b70e073d56a23ac8bb79
#
_entry.id   754f38ef1a78b70e073d56a23ac8bb79
#
_cell.length_a   1.000
_cell.length_b   1.000
_cell.length_c   1.000
_cell.angle_alpha   90.00
_cell.angle_beta   90.00
_cell.angle_gamma   90.00
#
_symmetry.space_group_name_H-M   'P 1'
#
loop_
_entity.id
_entity.type
_entity.pdbx_description
1 polymer ?
#
loop_
_entity_poly.entity_id
_entity_poly.type
_entity_poly.pdbx_seq_one_letter_code
_entity_poly.pdbx_strand_id
1 'polypeptide(L)'
;MKNQTYRMTMLFDFYGDILTPRQRELFDLYYNEDLSLAEIAENCGISRQGVRDVIVRAENAMTELEDKTGLVRRFLQMQQHVDRIITAAGDIKTINYRQYENPRLEELAETILKAAAALKE
;
A
#
# COMPACT_ATOMS: atom_id res chain seq x y z
N MET A 1 14.91 12.25 -0.58
CA MET A 1 13.49 12.11 -0.92
C MET A 1 13.23 10.79 -1.65
N LYS A 2 13.82 10.53 -2.80
CA LYS A 2 13.56 9.32 -3.58
C LYS A 2 13.97 8.01 -2.90
N ASN A 3 14.85 8.05 -1.92
CA ASN A 3 15.27 6.85 -1.17
C ASN A 3 14.13 6.19 -0.39
N GLN A 4 13.01 6.90 -0.19
CA GLN A 4 11.87 6.43 0.57
C GLN A 4 10.64 6.19 -0.33
N THR A 5 10.86 5.97 -1.62
CA THR A 5 9.78 5.89 -2.59
C THR A 5 8.71 4.87 -2.20
N TYR A 6 9.10 3.64 -1.83
CA TYR A 6 8.13 2.60 -1.45
C TYR A 6 7.31 3.03 -0.24
N ARG A 7 7.98 3.54 0.81
CA ARG A 7 7.29 4.00 2.02
C ARG A 7 6.33 5.15 1.70
N MET A 8 6.79 6.13 0.92
CA MET A 8 5.97 7.31 0.60
C MET A 8 4.78 6.98 -0.29
N THR A 9 4.93 6.08 -1.25
CA THR A 9 3.79 5.66 -2.07
C THR A 9 2.78 4.88 -1.25
N MET A 10 3.23 4.06 -0.29
CA MET A 10 2.34 3.35 0.62
C MET A 10 1.56 4.33 1.51
N LEU A 11 2.24 5.33 2.07
CA LEU A 11 1.59 6.38 2.87
C LEU A 11 0.58 7.14 2.02
N PHE A 12 0.91 7.43 0.78
CA PHE A 12 0.00 8.14 -0.13
C PHE A 12 -1.27 7.33 -0.41
N ASP A 13 -1.15 6.02 -0.58
CA ASP A 13 -2.31 5.15 -0.78
C ASP A 13 -3.27 5.20 0.41
N PHE A 14 -2.74 5.30 1.64
CA PHE A 14 -3.56 5.33 2.86
C PHE A 14 -4.03 6.72 3.22
N TYR A 15 -3.17 7.73 3.07
CA TYR A 15 -3.38 9.06 3.64
C TYR A 15 -3.47 10.18 2.60
N GLY A 16 -3.36 9.87 1.32
CA GLY A 16 -3.33 10.90 0.28
C GLY A 16 -4.53 11.85 0.29
N ASP A 17 -5.68 11.36 0.77
CA ASP A 17 -6.90 12.17 0.81
C ASP A 17 -6.86 13.33 1.81
N ILE A 18 -5.93 13.28 2.78
CA ILE A 18 -5.77 14.39 3.73
C ILE A 18 -4.93 15.54 3.16
N LEU A 19 -4.25 15.30 2.05
CA LEU A 19 -3.40 16.31 1.43
C LEU A 19 -4.24 17.36 0.72
N THR A 20 -3.71 18.59 0.64
CA THR A 20 -4.30 19.62 -0.21
C THR A 20 -4.22 19.18 -1.67
N PRO A 21 -5.10 19.70 -2.55
CA PRO A 21 -5.00 19.38 -3.98
C PRO A 21 -3.61 19.63 -4.57
N ARG A 22 -2.97 20.71 -4.16
CA ARG A 22 -1.62 21.06 -4.63
C ARG A 22 -0.58 20.06 -4.15
N GLN A 23 -0.64 19.67 -2.88
CA GLN A 23 0.24 18.65 -2.33
C GLN A 23 0.07 17.31 -3.04
N ARG A 24 -1.16 16.89 -3.28
CA ARG A 24 -1.45 15.64 -4.00
C ARG A 24 -0.88 15.67 -5.41
N GLU A 25 -1.12 16.76 -6.12
CA GLU A 25 -0.65 16.91 -7.50
C GLU A 25 0.88 16.79 -7.59
N LEU A 26 1.60 17.57 -6.78
CA LEU A 26 3.05 17.60 -6.85
C LEU A 26 3.67 16.30 -6.32
N PHE A 27 3.08 15.72 -5.27
CA PHE A 27 3.52 14.43 -4.76
C PHE A 27 3.36 13.34 -5.84
N ASP A 28 2.23 13.30 -6.53
CA ASP A 28 1.94 12.33 -7.57
C ASP A 28 2.93 12.46 -8.74
N LEU A 29 3.18 13.68 -9.18
CA LEU A 29 4.15 13.92 -10.26
C LEU A 29 5.54 13.44 -9.90
N TYR A 30 5.95 13.65 -8.66
CA TYR A 30 7.29 13.30 -8.21
C TYR A 30 7.46 11.79 -7.98
N TYR A 31 6.54 11.16 -7.25
CA TYR A 31 6.68 9.76 -6.85
C TYR A 31 6.08 8.76 -7.83
N ASN A 32 4.96 9.08 -8.45
CA ASN A 32 4.27 8.16 -9.35
C ASN A 32 4.62 8.38 -10.82
N GLU A 33 4.75 9.64 -11.24
CA GLU A 33 5.10 9.98 -12.62
C GLU A 33 6.62 10.11 -12.83
N ASP A 34 7.38 10.00 -11.75
CA ASP A 34 8.84 10.02 -11.75
C ASP A 34 9.47 11.28 -12.38
N LEU A 35 8.80 12.42 -12.25
CA LEU A 35 9.35 13.68 -12.69
C LEU A 35 10.36 14.23 -11.69
N SER A 36 11.38 14.94 -12.19
CA SER A 36 12.34 15.63 -11.32
C SER A 36 11.73 16.91 -10.75
N LEU A 37 12.32 17.42 -9.67
CA LEU A 37 11.90 18.71 -9.12
C LEU A 37 11.96 19.82 -10.15
N ALA A 38 13.00 19.82 -11.00
CA ALA A 38 13.16 20.81 -12.07
C ALA A 38 12.02 20.72 -13.09
N GLU A 39 11.66 19.51 -13.51
CA GLU A 39 10.58 19.31 -14.47
C GLU A 39 9.23 19.73 -13.90
N ILE A 40 8.96 19.41 -12.64
CA ILE A 40 7.73 19.84 -11.97
C ILE A 40 7.68 21.36 -11.85
N ALA A 41 8.80 21.97 -11.45
CA ALA A 41 8.90 23.43 -11.31
C ALA A 41 8.59 24.14 -12.63
N GLU A 42 9.14 23.64 -13.72
CA GLU A 42 8.88 24.16 -15.06
C GLU A 42 7.41 24.02 -15.45
N ASN A 43 6.83 22.85 -15.21
CA ASN A 43 5.43 22.58 -15.56
C ASN A 43 4.46 23.43 -14.73
N CYS A 44 4.79 23.71 -13.48
CA CYS A 44 3.89 24.41 -12.55
C CYS A 44 4.16 25.91 -12.43
N GLY A 45 5.23 26.41 -13.04
CA GLY A 45 5.56 27.83 -13.01
C GLY A 45 6.02 28.33 -11.63
N ILE A 46 6.64 27.47 -10.83
CA ILE A 46 7.20 27.84 -9.52
C ILE A 46 8.66 27.39 -9.45
N SER A 47 9.35 27.80 -8.38
CA SER A 47 10.76 27.43 -8.21
C SER A 47 10.91 25.95 -7.82
N ARG A 48 12.10 25.39 -8.09
CA ARG A 48 12.44 24.02 -7.63
C ARG A 48 12.32 23.91 -6.12
N GLN A 49 12.78 24.91 -5.39
CA GLN A 49 12.66 24.94 -3.93
C GLN A 49 11.20 24.96 -3.49
N GLY A 50 10.35 25.71 -4.20
CA GLY A 50 8.92 25.74 -3.93
C GLY A 50 8.26 24.37 -4.12
N VAL A 51 8.63 23.65 -5.18
CA VAL A 51 8.16 22.27 -5.41
C VAL A 51 8.60 21.38 -4.25
N ARG A 52 9.88 21.42 -3.91
CA ARG A 52 10.43 20.62 -2.81
C ARG A 52 9.70 20.87 -1.50
N ASP A 53 9.44 22.14 -1.19
CA ASP A 53 8.76 22.51 0.05
C ASP A 53 7.35 21.92 0.13
N VAL A 54 6.61 21.95 -0.97
CA VAL A 54 5.27 21.37 -1.04
C VAL A 54 5.33 19.86 -0.80
N ILE A 55 6.25 19.18 -1.49
CA ILE A 55 6.39 17.72 -1.38
C ILE A 55 6.82 17.32 0.04
N VAL A 56 7.78 18.02 0.63
CA VAL A 56 8.24 17.73 2.00
C VAL A 56 7.11 17.91 3.00
N ARG A 57 6.29 18.95 2.85
CA ARG A 57 5.12 19.15 3.72
C ARG A 57 4.11 18.01 3.59
N ALA A 58 3.90 17.52 2.36
CA ALA A 58 3.02 16.37 2.13
C ALA A 58 3.58 15.11 2.81
N GLU A 59 4.88 14.85 2.62
CA GLU A 59 5.56 13.71 3.26
C GLU A 59 5.43 13.78 4.78
N ASN A 60 5.68 14.94 5.35
CA ASN A 60 5.62 15.14 6.82
C ASN A 60 4.20 14.95 7.35
N ALA A 61 3.19 15.46 6.66
CA ALA A 61 1.80 15.31 7.07
C ALA A 61 1.39 13.84 7.13
N MET A 62 1.75 13.06 6.12
CA MET A 62 1.43 11.64 6.08
C MET A 62 2.23 10.84 7.09
N THR A 63 3.52 11.16 7.26
CA THR A 63 4.37 10.50 8.26
C THR A 63 3.85 10.73 9.67
N GLU A 64 3.43 11.95 9.98
CA GLU A 64 2.86 12.28 11.28
C GLU A 64 1.59 11.47 11.56
N LEU A 65 0.71 11.34 10.56
CA LEU A 65 -0.49 10.52 10.71
C LEU A 65 -0.13 9.05 10.97
N GLU A 66 0.82 8.52 10.23
CA GLU A 66 1.24 7.12 10.42
C GLU A 66 1.85 6.93 11.81
N ASP A 67 2.64 7.88 12.29
CA ASP A 67 3.22 7.82 13.63
C ASP A 67 2.12 7.77 14.71
N LYS A 68 0.99 8.44 14.47
CA LYS A 68 -0.12 8.47 15.42
C LYS A 68 -1.05 7.26 15.29
N THR A 69 -1.34 6.80 14.09
CA THR A 69 -2.34 5.76 13.85
C THR A 69 -1.77 4.36 13.71
N GLY A 70 -0.60 4.22 13.11
CA GLY A 70 0.01 2.93 12.82
C GLY A 70 -0.78 2.08 11.85
N LEU A 71 -1.68 2.68 11.03
CA LEU A 71 -2.56 1.93 10.13
C LEU A 71 -1.79 1.15 9.07
N VAL A 72 -0.78 1.77 8.46
CA VAL A 72 0.04 1.11 7.44
C VAL A 72 0.78 -0.06 8.04
N ARG A 73 1.41 0.13 9.21
CA ARG A 73 2.13 -0.93 9.90
C ARG A 73 1.22 -2.11 10.22
N ARG A 74 0.03 -1.84 10.77
CA ARG A 74 -0.93 -2.89 11.09
C ARG A 74 -1.40 -3.63 9.85
N PHE A 75 -1.65 -2.89 8.77
CA PHE A 75 -2.05 -3.47 7.50
C PHE A 75 -0.98 -4.44 6.98
N LEU A 76 0.29 -4.03 6.99
CA LEU A 76 1.40 -4.87 6.53
C LEU A 76 1.54 -6.13 7.39
N GLN A 77 1.39 -5.99 8.71
CA GLN A 77 1.43 -7.15 9.62
C GLN A 77 0.27 -8.10 9.34
N MET A 78 -0.92 -7.57 9.13
CA MET A 78 -2.10 -8.38 8.82
C MET A 78 -1.92 -9.13 7.50
N GLN A 79 -1.32 -8.49 6.49
CA GLN A 79 -1.05 -9.13 5.21
C GLN A 79 -0.17 -10.36 5.36
N GLN A 80 0.83 -10.32 6.23
CA GLN A 80 1.68 -11.47 6.51
C GLN A 80 0.89 -12.64 7.08
N HIS A 81 -0.01 -12.36 8.02
CA HIS A 81 -0.88 -13.41 8.59
C HIS A 81 -1.86 -13.96 7.56
N VAL A 82 -2.44 -13.09 6.73
CA VAL A 82 -3.34 -13.50 5.65
C VAL A 82 -2.62 -14.42 4.67
N ASP A 83 -1.39 -14.09 4.29
CA ASP A 83 -0.60 -14.94 3.39
C ASP A 83 -0.34 -16.32 3.98
N ARG A 84 -0.08 -16.41 5.29
CA ARG A 84 0.09 -17.69 5.97
C ARG A 84 -1.20 -18.52 5.98
N ILE A 85 -2.33 -17.87 6.19
CA ILE A 85 -3.65 -18.53 6.14
C ILE A 85 -3.90 -19.09 4.74
N ILE A 86 -3.63 -18.29 3.71
CA ILE A 86 -3.81 -18.71 2.31
C ILE A 86 -2.94 -19.92 1.99
N THR A 87 -1.67 -19.87 2.40
CA THR A 87 -0.74 -20.98 2.17
C THR A 87 -1.23 -22.26 2.86
N ALA A 88 -1.62 -22.16 4.12
CA ALA A 88 -2.10 -23.33 4.88
C ALA A 88 -3.37 -23.91 4.27
N ALA A 89 -4.33 -23.09 3.89
CA ALA A 89 -5.56 -23.56 3.27
C ALA A 89 -5.31 -24.19 1.90
N GLY A 90 -4.37 -23.63 1.13
CA GLY A 90 -3.94 -24.21 -0.14
C GLY A 90 -3.32 -25.59 0.05
N ASP A 91 -2.50 -25.75 1.11
CA ASP A 91 -1.91 -27.05 1.44
C ASP A 91 -2.98 -28.07 1.82
N ILE A 92 -4.01 -27.65 2.56
CA ILE A 92 -5.14 -28.52 2.90
C ILE A 92 -5.83 -29.03 1.63
N LYS A 93 -6.07 -28.13 0.65
CA LYS A 93 -6.66 -28.52 -0.63
C LYS A 93 -5.80 -29.55 -1.35
N THR A 94 -4.49 -29.34 -1.38
CA THR A 94 -3.57 -30.25 -2.06
C THR A 94 -3.56 -31.62 -1.40
N ILE A 95 -3.48 -31.67 -0.06
CA ILE A 95 -3.49 -32.91 0.70
C ILE A 95 -4.82 -33.66 0.48
N ASN A 96 -5.93 -32.93 0.53
CA ASN A 96 -7.25 -33.52 0.32
C ASN A 96 -7.37 -34.12 -1.07
N TYR A 97 -6.93 -33.41 -2.09
CA TYR A 97 -6.97 -33.90 -3.47
C TYR A 97 -6.17 -35.19 -3.65
N ARG A 98 -4.99 -35.27 -3.02
CA ARG A 98 -4.06 -36.40 -3.20
C ARG A 98 -4.45 -37.64 -2.39
N GLN A 99 -5.01 -37.45 -1.16
CA GLN A 99 -5.12 -38.54 -0.19
C GLN A 99 -6.56 -38.86 0.24
N TYR A 100 -7.41 -37.85 0.34
CA TYR A 100 -8.73 -38.04 0.98
C TYR A 100 -9.92 -37.84 0.04
N GLU A 101 -9.82 -36.94 -0.91
CA GLU A 101 -10.92 -36.61 -1.83
C GLU A 101 -12.25 -36.34 -1.12
N ASN A 102 -12.15 -35.67 0.06
CA ASN A 102 -13.31 -35.37 0.91
C ASN A 102 -13.94 -34.05 0.45
N PRO A 103 -15.23 -34.08 0.00
CA PRO A 103 -15.88 -32.85 -0.49
C PRO A 103 -16.03 -31.78 0.58
N ARG A 104 -16.20 -32.18 1.85
CA ARG A 104 -16.35 -31.22 2.95
C ARG A 104 -15.04 -30.46 3.23
N LEU A 105 -13.90 -31.16 3.16
CA LEU A 105 -12.60 -30.53 3.32
C LEU A 105 -12.33 -29.55 2.19
N GLU A 106 -12.69 -29.91 0.97
CA GLU A 106 -12.56 -29.02 -0.19
C GLU A 106 -13.38 -27.74 0.01
N GLU A 107 -14.62 -27.88 0.45
CA GLU A 107 -15.52 -26.75 0.69
C GLU A 107 -14.99 -25.82 1.77
N LEU A 108 -14.50 -26.40 2.89
CA LEU A 108 -13.97 -25.61 3.98
C LEU A 108 -12.71 -24.86 3.59
N ALA A 109 -11.79 -25.53 2.91
CA ALA A 109 -10.56 -24.87 2.44
C ALA A 109 -10.88 -23.74 1.47
N GLU A 110 -11.83 -23.94 0.57
CA GLU A 110 -12.27 -22.92 -0.38
C GLU A 110 -12.88 -21.72 0.34
N THR A 111 -13.67 -21.95 1.38
CA THR A 111 -14.24 -20.88 2.21
C THR A 111 -13.14 -20.05 2.85
N ILE A 112 -12.13 -20.71 3.43
CA ILE A 112 -10.99 -20.01 4.06
C ILE A 112 -10.24 -19.18 3.01
N LEU A 113 -9.97 -19.74 1.83
CA LEU A 113 -9.25 -19.05 0.78
C LEU A 113 -10.00 -17.81 0.30
N LYS A 114 -11.31 -17.91 0.10
CA LYS A 114 -12.12 -16.78 -0.34
C LYS A 114 -12.18 -15.68 0.71
N ALA A 115 -12.36 -16.06 1.97
CA ALA A 115 -12.40 -15.08 3.06
C ALA A 115 -11.05 -14.38 3.22
N ALA A 116 -9.95 -15.12 3.16
CA ALA A 116 -8.61 -14.54 3.25
C ALA A 116 -8.31 -13.60 2.07
N ALA A 117 -8.70 -13.99 0.86
CA ALA A 117 -8.52 -13.15 -0.33
C ALA A 117 -9.26 -11.82 -0.20
N ALA A 118 -10.47 -11.85 0.37
CA ALA A 118 -11.26 -10.63 0.60
C ALA A 118 -10.56 -9.65 1.53
N LEU A 119 -9.78 -10.14 2.50
CA LEU A 119 -9.01 -9.30 3.42
C LEU A 119 -7.85 -8.58 2.72
N LYS A 120 -7.42 -9.04 1.56
CA LYS A 120 -6.31 -8.41 0.81
C LYS A 120 -6.80 -7.28 -0.10
N GLU A 121 -8.06 -7.16 -0.32
CA GLU A 121 -8.64 -6.05 -1.09
C GLU A 121 -8.76 -4.77 -0.20
#